data_4ee5b17e89e1929edc5de30316530227
#
_entry.id   4ee5b17e89e1929edc5de30316530227
#
_cell.length_a   1.000
_cell.length_b   1.000
_cell.length_c   1.000
_cell.angle_alpha   90.00
_cell.angle_beta   90.00
_cell.angle_gamma   90.00
#
_symmetry.space_group_name_H-M   'P 1'
#
loop_
_entity.id
_entity.type
_entity.pdbx_description
1 polymer ?
#
loop_
_entity_poly.entity_id
_entity_poly.type
_entity_poly.pdbx_seq_one_letter_code
_entity_poly.pdbx_strand_id
1 'polypeptide(L)'
;MKHLLTCCELPKCMLEYEDTLNDYDFVLYHQYLKDETYRNNYLNKRKTHPDRMMILDNSAYEFFVSGEKFIEEDFIRVIKELKPTYYIVPDVLMDYQKTFENFMRWIEIVPTISDSQPYFVPQGRTFDEFMDCAARMSSLIRFNNLPKNFCIPFHNDFFLDRNKLYSTKIKRLIFRRRELTKDEEYAYGRIVLMDKLTSLYPNYTFHMLGSHNPIEIKYYDIFDNIISFDSGYPVKLAISGVKLGEEKEKPNVIIDDFYGTNLSDSVKELIIYNVNKMRDLI
;
A
#
# COMPACT_ATOMS: atom_id res chain seq x y z
N MET A 1 -13.11 16.58 -10.13
CA MET A 1 -12.94 15.15 -9.82
C MET A 1 -11.69 15.01 -8.97
N LYS A 2 -11.76 14.27 -7.89
CA LYS A 2 -10.60 13.93 -7.08
C LYS A 2 -9.75 12.97 -7.91
N HIS A 3 -8.47 13.23 -8.05
CA HIS A 3 -7.57 12.32 -8.74
C HIS A 3 -7.01 11.32 -7.72
N LEU A 4 -7.38 10.05 -7.84
CA LEU A 4 -6.80 8.97 -7.07
C LEU A 4 -5.38 8.71 -7.59
N LEU A 5 -4.37 8.85 -6.72
CA LEU A 5 -2.97 8.71 -7.11
C LEU A 5 -2.56 7.24 -7.14
N THR A 6 -1.83 6.85 -8.19
CA THR A 6 -1.35 5.49 -8.39
C THR A 6 0.16 5.41 -8.42
N CYS A 7 0.71 4.34 -7.84
CA CYS A 7 2.11 3.99 -7.99
C CYS A 7 2.23 2.48 -8.24
N CYS A 8 2.99 2.12 -9.25
CA CYS A 8 3.39 0.74 -9.49
C CYS A 8 4.87 0.58 -9.12
N GLU A 9 5.17 -0.44 -8.32
CA GLU A 9 6.54 -0.78 -7.95
C GLU A 9 7.29 -1.25 -9.19
N LEU A 10 8.20 -0.41 -9.70
CA LEU A 10 8.96 -0.70 -10.91
C LEU A 10 10.29 -1.39 -10.58
N PRO A 11 10.75 -2.34 -11.42
CA PRO A 11 12.08 -2.91 -11.33
C PRO A 11 13.16 -1.84 -11.48
N LYS A 12 14.33 -2.05 -10.87
CA LYS A 12 15.48 -1.12 -10.92
C LYS A 12 15.83 -0.67 -12.35
N CYS A 13 15.76 -1.57 -13.32
CA CYS A 13 16.06 -1.27 -14.74
C CYS A 13 14.99 -0.39 -15.43
N MET A 14 13.94 -0.01 -14.72
CA MET A 14 12.84 0.83 -15.20
C MET A 14 12.63 2.10 -14.35
N LEU A 15 13.52 2.43 -13.41
CA LEU A 15 13.39 3.62 -12.56
C LEU A 15 13.34 4.93 -13.36
N GLU A 16 13.90 4.97 -14.56
CA GLU A 16 13.80 6.11 -15.49
C GLU A 16 12.37 6.39 -15.98
N TYR A 17 11.48 5.37 -15.94
CA TYR A 17 10.08 5.49 -16.36
C TYR A 17 9.12 5.89 -15.22
N GLU A 18 9.59 5.94 -13.95
CA GLU A 18 8.72 6.19 -12.80
C GLU A 18 7.93 7.50 -12.91
N ASP A 19 8.56 8.57 -13.39
CA ASP A 19 7.89 9.87 -13.46
C ASP A 19 6.78 9.93 -14.51
N THR A 20 6.80 9.02 -15.49
CA THR A 20 5.78 8.92 -16.53
C THR A 20 4.70 7.88 -16.21
N LEU A 21 5.05 6.86 -15.47
CA LEU A 21 4.16 5.75 -15.15
C LEU A 21 3.45 5.91 -13.79
N ASN A 22 4.05 6.63 -12.86
CA ASN A 22 3.57 6.80 -11.49
C ASN A 22 3.20 8.24 -11.18
N ASP A 23 2.11 8.44 -10.44
CA ASP A 23 1.68 9.77 -10.00
C ASP A 23 2.49 10.27 -8.80
N TYR A 24 3.10 9.37 -8.04
CA TYR A 24 3.94 9.64 -6.87
C TYR A 24 5.04 8.58 -6.74
N ASP A 25 5.98 8.77 -5.82
CA ASP A 25 7.06 7.83 -5.57
C ASP A 25 6.74 6.95 -4.36
N PHE A 26 6.88 5.62 -4.50
CA PHE A 26 6.73 4.66 -3.40
C PHE A 26 8.07 3.98 -3.15
N VAL A 27 8.69 4.27 -2.00
CA VAL A 27 10.06 3.88 -1.69
C VAL A 27 10.05 2.74 -0.69
N LEU A 28 10.62 1.60 -1.07
CA LEU A 28 10.75 0.44 -0.20
C LEU A 28 12.00 0.58 0.69
N TYR A 29 11.80 0.62 2.00
CA TYR A 29 12.89 0.83 2.96
C TYR A 29 13.99 -0.23 2.86
N HIS A 30 13.65 -1.51 2.71
CA HIS A 30 14.63 -2.59 2.59
C HIS A 30 15.51 -2.43 1.33
N GLN A 31 14.95 -1.97 0.20
CA GLN A 31 15.71 -1.68 -1.02
C GLN A 31 16.59 -0.43 -0.85
N TYR A 32 16.07 0.59 -0.18
CA TYR A 32 16.83 1.80 0.13
C TYR A 32 18.10 1.50 0.94
N LEU A 33 18.03 0.54 1.85
CA LEU A 33 19.21 0.10 2.63
C LEU A 33 20.20 -0.71 1.80
N LYS A 34 19.72 -1.60 0.95
CA LYS A 34 20.54 -2.61 0.25
C LYS A 34 21.15 -2.11 -1.05
N ASP A 35 20.46 -1.20 -1.78
CA ASP A 35 20.86 -0.76 -3.12
C ASP A 35 21.18 0.73 -3.17
N GLU A 36 22.46 1.04 -3.40
CA GLU A 36 22.94 2.42 -3.51
C GLU A 36 22.36 3.16 -4.72
N THR A 37 22.16 2.49 -5.84
CA THR A 37 21.56 3.11 -7.04
C THR A 37 20.12 3.49 -6.79
N TYR A 38 19.34 2.60 -6.16
CA TYR A 38 17.98 2.85 -5.74
C TYR A 38 17.90 4.04 -4.76
N ARG A 39 18.72 4.02 -3.72
CA ARG A 39 18.80 5.12 -2.74
C ARG A 39 19.12 6.45 -3.40
N ASN A 40 20.16 6.49 -4.23
CA ASN A 40 20.60 7.72 -4.90
C ASN A 40 19.55 8.25 -5.88
N ASN A 41 18.79 7.38 -6.55
CA ASN A 41 17.66 7.78 -7.40
C ASN A 41 16.63 8.59 -6.61
N TYR A 42 16.15 8.08 -5.47
CA TYR A 42 15.13 8.78 -4.68
C TYR A 42 15.66 10.01 -3.94
N LEU A 43 16.90 9.99 -3.48
CA LEU A 43 17.54 11.21 -2.94
C LEU A 43 17.65 12.31 -4.00
N ASN A 44 17.97 11.95 -5.25
CA ASN A 44 18.01 12.90 -6.36
C ASN A 44 16.62 13.41 -6.71
N LYS A 45 15.63 12.53 -6.83
CA LYS A 45 14.24 12.89 -7.08
C LYS A 45 13.71 13.85 -6.02
N ARG A 46 13.98 13.61 -4.75
CA ARG A 46 13.57 14.53 -3.68
C ARG A 46 14.18 15.92 -3.79
N LYS A 47 15.38 16.02 -4.33
CA LYS A 47 16.06 17.34 -4.60
C LYS A 47 15.48 18.03 -5.83
N THR A 48 15.24 17.28 -6.91
CA THR A 48 14.81 17.84 -8.19
C THR A 48 13.30 18.08 -8.28
N HIS A 49 12.51 17.32 -7.53
CA HIS A 49 11.04 17.37 -7.49
C HIS A 49 10.53 17.44 -6.05
N PRO A 50 10.82 18.51 -5.29
CA PRO A 50 10.51 18.59 -3.85
C PRO A 50 9.01 18.52 -3.54
N ASP A 51 8.15 18.94 -4.48
CA ASP A 51 6.69 18.94 -4.32
C ASP A 51 6.03 17.61 -4.73
N ARG A 52 6.78 16.69 -5.36
CA ARG A 52 6.25 15.37 -5.71
C ARG A 52 6.00 14.55 -4.45
N MET A 53 4.78 14.02 -4.34
CA MET A 53 4.45 13.13 -3.23
C MET A 53 5.38 11.92 -3.21
N MET A 54 5.89 11.57 -2.04
CA MET A 54 6.74 10.40 -1.82
C MET A 54 6.30 9.70 -0.55
N ILE A 55 6.08 8.40 -0.62
CA ILE A 55 5.76 7.54 0.53
C ILE A 55 6.95 6.61 0.77
N LEU A 56 7.49 6.61 1.98
CA LEU A 56 8.47 5.63 2.43
C LEU A 56 7.74 4.49 3.14
N ASP A 57 7.74 3.32 2.52
CA ASP A 57 7.21 2.10 3.11
C ASP A 57 8.19 1.51 4.13
N ASN A 58 7.65 0.95 5.22
CA ASN A 58 8.44 0.31 6.28
C ASN A 58 8.96 -1.09 5.89
N SER A 59 8.51 -1.62 4.76
CA SER A 59 8.84 -2.96 4.24
C SER A 59 8.53 -4.10 5.21
N ALA A 60 7.43 -3.98 5.96
CA ALA A 60 7.03 -4.98 6.96
C ALA A 60 6.87 -6.39 6.36
N TYR A 61 6.36 -6.48 5.13
CA TYR A 61 6.18 -7.74 4.42
C TYR A 61 7.53 -8.38 4.07
N GLU A 62 8.47 -7.64 3.54
CA GLU A 62 9.77 -8.11 3.11
C GLU A 62 10.62 -8.57 4.31
N PHE A 63 10.61 -7.81 5.40
CA PHE A 63 11.26 -8.22 6.65
C PHE A 63 10.60 -9.48 7.26
N PHE A 64 9.28 -9.61 7.15
CA PHE A 64 8.59 -10.82 7.59
C PHE A 64 8.99 -12.05 6.76
N VAL A 65 9.07 -11.92 5.43
CA VAL A 65 9.42 -13.03 4.52
C VAL A 65 10.89 -13.39 4.62
N SER A 66 11.80 -12.40 4.67
CA SER A 66 13.25 -12.64 4.74
C SER A 66 13.71 -13.09 6.13
N GLY A 67 12.95 -12.81 7.18
CA GLY A 67 13.37 -13.01 8.57
C GLY A 67 14.45 -12.04 9.04
N GLU A 68 14.81 -11.05 8.23
CA GLU A 68 15.75 -9.99 8.62
C GLU A 68 15.15 -9.10 9.72
N LYS A 69 16.00 -8.56 10.56
CA LYS A 69 15.57 -7.70 11.66
C LYS A 69 15.34 -6.27 11.17
N PHE A 70 14.16 -5.73 11.43
CA PHE A 70 13.89 -4.30 11.30
C PHE A 70 14.63 -3.52 12.40
N ILE A 71 15.34 -2.44 12.02
CA ILE A 71 16.07 -1.57 12.94
C ILE A 71 15.40 -0.19 12.93
N GLU A 72 14.75 0.15 14.02
CA GLU A 72 13.92 1.36 14.15
C GLU A 72 14.76 2.65 14.02
N GLU A 73 15.95 2.68 14.60
CA GLU A 73 16.87 3.82 14.53
C GLU A 73 17.31 4.12 13.10
N ASP A 74 17.58 3.07 12.32
CA ASP A 74 17.93 3.21 10.91
C ASP A 74 16.76 3.72 10.08
N PHE A 75 15.54 3.26 10.35
CA PHE A 75 14.34 3.74 9.68
C PHE A 75 14.10 5.24 9.96
N ILE A 76 14.21 5.66 11.22
CA ILE A 76 14.12 7.07 11.62
C ILE A 76 15.19 7.91 10.92
N ARG A 77 16.42 7.38 10.80
CA ARG A 77 17.51 8.04 10.08
C ARG A 77 17.17 8.22 8.61
N VAL A 78 16.63 7.20 7.95
CA VAL A 78 16.20 7.26 6.54
C VAL A 78 15.07 8.26 6.35
N ILE A 79 14.06 8.32 7.23
CA ILE A 79 13.00 9.33 7.17
C ILE A 79 13.61 10.74 7.19
N LYS A 80 14.55 11.01 8.11
CA LYS A 80 15.20 12.32 8.25
C LYS A 80 16.12 12.67 7.07
N GLU A 81 16.74 11.68 6.45
CA GLU A 81 17.61 11.85 5.27
C GLU A 81 16.77 12.11 4.01
N LEU A 82 15.79 11.23 3.73
CA LEU A 82 14.99 11.24 2.52
C LEU A 82 13.91 12.33 2.54
N LYS A 83 13.37 12.65 3.73
CA LYS A 83 12.25 13.59 3.93
C LYS A 83 11.05 13.27 3.03
N PRO A 84 10.52 12.04 3.07
CA PRO A 84 9.36 11.70 2.27
C PRO A 84 8.15 12.55 2.68
N THR A 85 7.15 12.70 1.82
CA THR A 85 5.89 13.35 2.19
C THR A 85 5.19 12.57 3.30
N TYR A 86 5.19 11.24 3.15
CA TYR A 86 4.64 10.31 4.12
C TYR A 86 5.62 9.18 4.40
N TYR A 87 5.56 8.62 5.61
CA TYR A 87 6.20 7.36 5.95
C TYR A 87 5.21 6.44 6.66
N ILE A 88 5.34 5.15 6.45
CA ILE A 88 4.48 4.16 7.07
C ILE A 88 5.10 3.74 8.40
N VAL A 89 4.38 3.98 9.50
CA VAL A 89 4.81 3.60 10.85
C VAL A 89 4.93 2.07 10.92
N PRO A 90 6.01 1.53 11.53
CA PRO A 90 6.23 0.09 11.58
C PRO A 90 5.07 -0.67 12.22
N ASP A 91 4.52 -1.60 11.47
CA ASP A 91 3.48 -2.52 11.88
C ASP A 91 3.95 -3.97 11.88
N VAL A 92 3.16 -4.88 12.39
CA VAL A 92 3.42 -6.32 12.37
C VAL A 92 2.22 -7.01 11.75
N LEU A 93 2.46 -7.68 10.63
CA LEU A 93 1.42 -8.30 9.81
C LEU A 93 0.51 -9.20 10.65
N MET A 94 -0.80 -8.97 10.58
CA MET A 94 -1.85 -9.72 11.28
C MET A 94 -1.67 -9.81 12.82
N ASP A 95 -0.83 -8.97 13.42
CA ASP A 95 -0.58 -8.97 14.86
C ASP A 95 -0.99 -7.62 15.46
N TYR A 96 -2.23 -7.57 15.96
CA TYR A 96 -2.79 -6.39 16.61
C TYR A 96 -1.94 -5.92 17.78
N GLN A 97 -1.54 -6.84 18.68
CA GLN A 97 -0.86 -6.48 19.91
C GLN A 97 0.49 -5.82 19.63
N LYS A 98 1.33 -6.46 18.82
CA LYS A 98 2.65 -5.91 18.47
C LYS A 98 2.55 -4.63 17.66
N THR A 99 1.60 -4.55 16.73
CA THR A 99 1.35 -3.34 15.96
C THR A 99 0.96 -2.18 16.89
N PHE A 100 0.08 -2.43 17.86
CA PHE A 100 -0.33 -1.41 18.80
C PHE A 100 0.80 -1.00 19.75
N GLU A 101 1.66 -1.93 20.19
CA GLU A 101 2.87 -1.62 20.96
C GLU A 101 3.85 -0.74 20.17
N ASN A 102 4.07 -1.03 18.88
CA ASN A 102 4.85 -0.18 17.99
C ASN A 102 4.22 1.21 17.86
N PHE A 103 2.92 1.28 17.61
CA PHE A 103 2.20 2.54 17.52
C PHE A 103 2.37 3.40 18.80
N MET A 104 2.28 2.79 19.99
CA MET A 104 2.47 3.51 21.25
C MET A 104 3.86 4.12 21.37
N ARG A 105 4.92 3.44 20.92
CA ARG A 105 6.27 4.04 20.89
C ARG A 105 6.34 5.17 19.87
N TRP A 106 5.71 5.00 18.71
CA TRP A 106 5.76 5.99 17.63
C TRP A 106 4.95 7.26 17.92
N ILE A 107 3.99 7.24 18.83
CA ILE A 107 3.33 8.47 19.31
C ILE A 107 4.36 9.49 19.84
N GLU A 108 5.41 9.03 20.51
CA GLU A 108 6.48 9.89 21.03
C GLU A 108 7.50 10.29 19.96
N ILE A 109 7.71 9.44 18.96
CA ILE A 109 8.68 9.67 17.86
C ILE A 109 8.13 10.64 16.81
N VAL A 110 6.87 10.50 16.42
CA VAL A 110 6.22 11.31 15.36
C VAL A 110 6.45 12.80 15.53
N PRO A 111 6.26 13.41 16.72
CA PRO A 111 6.50 14.85 16.91
C PRO A 111 7.96 15.30 16.69
N THR A 112 8.91 14.36 16.67
CA THR A 112 10.34 14.64 16.40
C THR A 112 10.69 14.66 14.92
N ILE A 113 9.71 14.33 14.04
CA ILE A 113 9.84 14.27 12.59
C ILE A 113 8.95 15.37 11.99
N SER A 114 9.53 16.55 11.73
CA SER A 114 8.77 17.74 11.32
C SER A 114 8.45 17.80 9.81
N ASP A 115 9.27 17.14 8.97
CA ASP A 115 9.25 17.32 7.51
C ASP A 115 8.41 16.24 6.79
N SER A 116 7.85 15.30 7.52
CA SER A 116 7.12 14.14 6.98
C SER A 116 5.93 13.78 7.86
N GLN A 117 4.89 13.20 7.27
CA GLN A 117 3.69 12.78 8.01
C GLN A 117 3.62 11.25 8.13
N PRO A 118 3.18 10.71 9.28
CA PRO A 118 2.98 9.29 9.44
C PRO A 118 1.71 8.80 8.74
N TYR A 119 1.78 7.61 8.18
CA TYR A 119 0.66 6.72 7.97
C TYR A 119 0.67 5.64 9.04
N PHE A 120 -0.44 5.43 9.74
CA PHE A 120 -0.59 4.35 10.71
C PHE A 120 -1.29 3.15 10.06
N VAL A 121 -0.88 1.94 10.40
CA VAL A 121 -1.42 0.71 9.81
C VAL A 121 -2.15 -0.09 10.89
N PRO A 122 -3.48 -0.07 10.96
CA PRO A 122 -4.21 -0.99 11.83
C PRO A 122 -3.99 -2.44 11.36
N GLN A 123 -3.77 -3.35 12.30
CA GLN A 123 -3.58 -4.78 12.05
C GLN A 123 -4.48 -5.64 12.95
N GLY A 124 -4.76 -6.86 12.51
CA GLY A 124 -5.52 -7.84 13.27
C GLY A 124 -5.73 -9.12 12.46
N ARG A 125 -5.86 -10.26 13.11
CA ARG A 125 -6.19 -11.56 12.46
C ARG A 125 -7.65 -11.67 12.14
N THR A 126 -8.49 -11.00 12.94
CA THR A 126 -9.94 -10.99 12.77
C THR A 126 -10.41 -9.58 12.46
N PHE A 127 -11.59 -9.47 11.88
CA PHE A 127 -12.23 -8.18 11.64
C PHE A 127 -12.38 -7.37 12.93
N ASP A 128 -12.76 -8.03 14.03
CA ASP A 128 -12.98 -7.36 15.33
C ASP A 128 -11.65 -6.82 15.90
N GLU A 129 -10.55 -7.61 15.83
CA GLU A 129 -9.22 -7.14 16.24
C GLU A 129 -8.74 -5.95 15.39
N PHE A 130 -8.92 -6.01 14.08
CA PHE A 130 -8.56 -4.91 13.19
C PHE A 130 -9.34 -3.63 13.53
N MET A 131 -10.66 -3.74 13.72
CA MET A 131 -11.51 -2.61 14.06
C MET A 131 -11.20 -2.03 15.43
N ASP A 132 -10.87 -2.88 16.42
CA ASP A 132 -10.43 -2.43 17.75
C ASP A 132 -9.08 -1.70 17.64
N CYS A 133 -8.13 -2.25 16.89
CA CYS A 133 -6.84 -1.60 16.60
C CYS A 133 -7.05 -0.21 16.01
N ALA A 134 -7.84 -0.10 14.95
CA ALA A 134 -8.15 1.17 14.29
C ALA A 134 -8.84 2.17 15.24
N ALA A 135 -9.79 1.71 16.06
CA ALA A 135 -10.51 2.56 16.99
C ALA A 135 -9.60 3.10 18.11
N ARG A 136 -8.75 2.25 18.66
CA ARG A 136 -7.79 2.67 19.73
C ARG A 136 -6.73 3.60 19.16
N MET A 137 -6.15 3.29 17.99
CA MET A 137 -5.23 4.19 17.29
C MET A 137 -5.89 5.55 17.03
N SER A 138 -7.10 5.56 16.46
CA SER A 138 -7.84 6.79 16.16
C SER A 138 -8.08 7.65 17.41
N SER A 139 -8.38 7.04 18.55
CA SER A 139 -8.59 7.74 19.81
C SER A 139 -7.32 8.45 20.28
N LEU A 140 -6.17 7.76 20.20
CA LEU A 140 -4.87 8.31 20.61
C LEU A 140 -4.32 9.32 19.60
N ILE A 141 -4.53 9.12 18.29
CA ILE A 141 -4.21 10.09 17.24
C ILE A 141 -4.91 11.42 17.53
N ARG A 142 -6.21 11.38 17.86
CA ARG A 142 -6.97 12.59 18.23
C ARG A 142 -6.49 13.21 19.52
N PHE A 143 -6.24 12.40 20.54
CA PHE A 143 -5.78 12.88 21.86
C PHE A 143 -4.43 13.59 21.76
N ASN A 144 -3.49 13.05 20.95
CA ASN A 144 -2.14 13.60 20.77
C ASN A 144 -2.05 14.59 19.59
N ASN A 145 -3.17 14.94 18.95
CA ASN A 145 -3.23 15.84 17.80
C ASN A 145 -2.29 15.43 16.65
N LEU A 146 -2.20 14.13 16.37
CA LEU A 146 -1.38 13.56 15.30
C LEU A 146 -2.09 13.61 13.96
N PRO A 147 -1.36 13.49 12.81
CA PRO A 147 -1.94 13.38 11.48
C PRO A 147 -2.92 12.20 11.37
N LYS A 148 -4.06 12.43 10.72
CA LYS A 148 -5.16 11.47 10.59
C LYS A 148 -5.03 10.65 9.31
N ASN A 149 -3.97 9.85 9.20
CA ASN A 149 -3.66 9.07 8.01
C ASN A 149 -3.59 7.58 8.36
N PHE A 150 -4.33 6.74 7.63
CA PHE A 150 -4.25 5.30 7.74
C PHE A 150 -3.79 4.67 6.43
N CYS A 151 -2.90 3.64 6.51
CA CYS A 151 -2.71 2.66 5.45
C CYS A 151 -3.56 1.43 5.72
N ILE A 152 -4.13 0.86 4.68
CA ILE A 152 -4.92 -0.36 4.76
C ILE A 152 -4.09 -1.52 4.21
N PRO A 153 -3.77 -2.53 5.04
CA PRO A 153 -2.89 -3.61 4.63
C PRO A 153 -3.48 -4.42 3.49
N PHE A 154 -2.59 -4.96 2.66
CA PHE A 154 -2.94 -5.77 1.51
C PHE A 154 -3.58 -7.12 1.91
N HIS A 155 -3.01 -7.79 2.91
CA HIS A 155 -3.36 -9.17 3.22
C HIS A 155 -3.91 -9.32 4.64
N ASN A 156 -5.20 -9.68 4.71
CA ASN A 156 -5.85 -10.10 5.94
C ASN A 156 -6.88 -11.19 5.61
N ASP A 157 -6.78 -12.34 6.25
CA ASP A 157 -7.67 -13.47 6.01
C ASP A 157 -9.15 -13.15 6.27
N PHE A 158 -9.44 -12.22 7.18
CA PHE A 158 -10.81 -11.80 7.47
C PHE A 158 -11.50 -11.07 6.31
N PHE A 159 -10.80 -10.63 5.27
CA PHE A 159 -11.42 -10.11 4.05
C PHE A 159 -12.30 -11.16 3.36
N LEU A 160 -12.07 -12.44 3.62
CA LEU A 160 -12.88 -13.54 3.13
C LEU A 160 -14.07 -13.90 4.06
N ASP A 161 -14.19 -13.27 5.24
CA ASP A 161 -15.28 -13.55 6.17
C ASP A 161 -16.59 -12.85 5.76
N ARG A 162 -17.36 -13.53 4.94
CA ARG A 162 -18.65 -13.04 4.42
C ARG A 162 -19.66 -12.69 5.53
N ASN A 163 -19.59 -13.33 6.68
CA ASN A 163 -20.59 -13.14 7.72
C ASN A 163 -20.39 -11.83 8.48
N LYS A 164 -19.15 -11.41 8.66
CA LYS A 164 -18.79 -10.22 9.43
C LYS A 164 -18.67 -8.96 8.58
N LEU A 165 -18.16 -9.09 7.35
CA LEU A 165 -17.90 -7.94 6.47
C LEU A 165 -19.14 -7.44 5.75
N TYR A 166 -20.01 -8.33 5.26
CA TYR A 166 -21.05 -7.93 4.34
C TYR A 166 -22.33 -7.45 5.03
N SER A 167 -22.60 -6.16 4.94
CA SER A 167 -23.94 -5.64 5.22
C SER A 167 -24.95 -6.19 4.18
N THR A 168 -26.22 -6.27 4.56
CA THR A 168 -27.29 -6.78 3.68
C THR A 168 -27.41 -5.99 2.38
N LYS A 169 -27.05 -4.71 2.39
CA LYS A 169 -27.10 -3.80 1.23
C LYS A 169 -25.99 -4.11 0.22
N ILE A 170 -24.78 -4.31 0.69
CA ILE A 170 -23.62 -4.64 -0.14
C ILE A 170 -23.70 -6.07 -0.63
N LYS A 171 -24.14 -7.03 0.18
CA LYS A 171 -24.44 -8.40 -0.27
C LYS A 171 -25.36 -8.40 -1.49
N ARG A 172 -26.41 -7.57 -1.50
CA ARG A 172 -27.35 -7.47 -2.64
C ARG A 172 -26.72 -6.88 -3.90
N LEU A 173 -25.77 -5.97 -3.78
CA LEU A 173 -25.08 -5.36 -4.91
C LEU A 173 -24.07 -6.32 -5.56
N ILE A 174 -23.28 -7.01 -4.74
CA ILE A 174 -22.16 -7.84 -5.16
C ILE A 174 -22.61 -9.24 -5.62
N PHE A 175 -23.50 -9.88 -4.85
CA PHE A 175 -23.84 -11.30 -5.03
C PHE A 175 -25.07 -11.54 -5.93
N ARG A 176 -25.52 -10.56 -6.68
CA ARG A 176 -26.78 -10.68 -7.40
C ARG A 176 -26.83 -11.70 -8.53
N ARG A 177 -25.69 -12.21 -9.06
CA ARG A 177 -25.77 -12.99 -10.31
C ARG A 177 -24.77 -14.12 -10.54
N ARG A 178 -23.72 -14.32 -9.74
CA ARG A 178 -22.72 -15.40 -9.94
C ARG A 178 -21.96 -15.75 -8.67
N GLU A 179 -21.35 -16.93 -8.66
CA GLU A 179 -20.33 -17.27 -7.69
C GLU A 179 -19.08 -16.41 -7.96
N LEU A 180 -18.51 -15.84 -6.89
CA LEU A 180 -17.28 -15.05 -6.95
C LEU A 180 -16.08 -15.98 -6.86
N THR A 181 -15.02 -15.63 -7.56
CA THR A 181 -13.70 -16.24 -7.31
C THR A 181 -13.17 -15.78 -5.94
N LYS A 182 -12.23 -16.54 -5.37
CA LYS A 182 -11.60 -16.18 -4.09
C LYS A 182 -10.98 -14.77 -4.14
N ASP A 183 -10.39 -14.38 -5.25
CA ASP A 183 -9.77 -13.08 -5.44
C ASP A 183 -10.80 -11.93 -5.50
N GLU A 184 -11.93 -12.19 -6.15
CA GLU A 184 -13.04 -11.24 -6.14
C GLU A 184 -13.63 -11.08 -4.74
N GLU A 185 -13.78 -12.17 -3.98
CA GLU A 185 -14.21 -12.12 -2.59
C GLU A 185 -13.28 -11.27 -1.73
N TYR A 186 -11.98 -11.46 -1.93
CA TYR A 186 -10.95 -10.70 -1.24
C TYR A 186 -11.04 -9.20 -1.55
N ALA A 187 -11.12 -8.85 -2.84
CA ALA A 187 -11.29 -7.47 -3.30
C ALA A 187 -12.55 -6.82 -2.71
N TYR A 188 -13.66 -7.53 -2.75
CA TYR A 188 -14.91 -7.04 -2.15
C TYR A 188 -14.84 -6.92 -0.62
N GLY A 189 -14.09 -7.79 0.06
CA GLY A 189 -13.83 -7.69 1.49
C GLY A 189 -13.13 -6.37 1.86
N ARG A 190 -12.11 -5.98 1.09
CA ARG A 190 -11.43 -4.70 1.28
C ARG A 190 -12.35 -3.50 1.00
N ILE A 191 -13.14 -3.55 -0.07
CA ILE A 191 -14.11 -2.49 -0.39
C ILE A 191 -15.13 -2.30 0.74
N VAL A 192 -15.64 -3.40 1.31
CA VAL A 192 -16.59 -3.35 2.43
C VAL A 192 -15.95 -2.79 3.68
N LEU A 193 -14.70 -3.17 3.96
CA LEU A 193 -13.93 -2.58 5.05
C LEU A 193 -13.80 -1.07 4.84
N MET A 194 -13.48 -0.63 3.61
CA MET A 194 -13.35 0.80 3.29
C MET A 194 -14.64 1.57 3.46
N ASP A 195 -15.77 1.04 3.00
CA ASP A 195 -17.09 1.65 3.23
C ASP A 195 -17.35 1.91 4.72
N LYS A 196 -16.95 0.97 5.58
CA LYS A 196 -17.08 1.10 7.03
C LYS A 196 -16.08 2.10 7.62
N LEU A 197 -14.80 2.02 7.23
CA LEU A 197 -13.75 2.89 7.78
C LEU A 197 -13.96 4.35 7.36
N THR A 198 -14.29 4.61 6.10
CA THR A 198 -14.53 5.97 5.60
C THR A 198 -15.75 6.61 6.27
N SER A 199 -16.77 5.81 6.58
CA SER A 199 -17.96 6.25 7.34
C SER A 199 -17.62 6.56 8.81
N LEU A 200 -16.78 5.76 9.46
CA LEU A 200 -16.37 5.96 10.86
C LEU A 200 -15.32 7.06 11.03
N TYR A 201 -14.47 7.24 10.03
CA TYR A 201 -13.32 8.15 10.05
C TYR A 201 -13.34 9.10 8.83
N PRO A 202 -14.40 9.92 8.66
CA PRO A 202 -14.58 10.75 7.45
C PRO A 202 -13.49 11.82 7.27
N ASN A 203 -12.77 12.17 8.33
CA ASN A 203 -11.68 13.15 8.31
C ASN A 203 -10.28 12.51 8.26
N TYR A 204 -10.20 11.21 8.00
CA TYR A 204 -8.93 10.50 7.80
C TYR A 204 -8.65 10.36 6.31
N THR A 205 -7.38 10.41 5.94
CA THR A 205 -6.94 9.99 4.61
C THR A 205 -6.50 8.54 4.64
N PHE A 206 -6.72 7.84 3.52
CA PHE A 206 -6.37 6.44 3.38
C PHE A 206 -5.44 6.22 2.20
N HIS A 207 -4.44 5.37 2.42
CA HIS A 207 -3.61 4.77 1.39
C HIS A 207 -3.86 3.26 1.37
N MET A 208 -4.04 2.67 0.19
CA MET A 208 -4.34 1.25 0.02
C MET A 208 -3.07 0.49 -0.37
N LEU A 209 -2.49 -0.25 0.58
CA LEU A 209 -1.25 -1.00 0.34
C LEU A 209 -1.48 -2.19 -0.58
N GLY A 210 -0.58 -2.41 -1.52
CA GLY A 210 -0.46 -3.62 -2.33
C GLY A 210 -1.71 -3.99 -3.14
N SER A 211 -2.44 -3.02 -3.69
CA SER A 211 -3.66 -3.29 -4.46
C SER A 211 -3.36 -4.09 -5.72
N HIS A 212 -4.03 -5.21 -5.91
CA HIS A 212 -3.73 -6.12 -7.01
C HIS A 212 -4.95 -6.49 -7.87
N ASN A 213 -6.17 -6.28 -7.38
CA ASN A 213 -7.35 -6.68 -8.11
C ASN A 213 -7.98 -5.47 -8.81
N PRO A 214 -8.18 -5.53 -10.16
CA PRO A 214 -8.85 -4.46 -10.91
C PRO A 214 -10.24 -4.10 -10.39
N ILE A 215 -10.92 -5.04 -9.74
CA ILE A 215 -12.25 -4.79 -9.15
C ILE A 215 -12.15 -3.80 -8.01
N GLU A 216 -11.23 -4.02 -7.05
CA GLU A 216 -11.10 -3.12 -5.92
C GLU A 216 -10.66 -1.71 -6.33
N ILE A 217 -9.74 -1.61 -7.30
CA ILE A 217 -9.24 -0.34 -7.80
C ILE A 217 -10.36 0.53 -8.38
N LYS A 218 -11.26 -0.05 -9.17
CA LYS A 218 -12.43 0.65 -9.73
C LYS A 218 -13.39 1.22 -8.67
N TYR A 219 -13.37 0.64 -7.46
CA TYR A 219 -14.24 1.11 -6.38
C TYR A 219 -13.58 2.14 -5.46
N TYR A 220 -12.27 2.36 -5.55
CA TYR A 220 -11.60 3.32 -4.67
C TYR A 220 -12.03 4.77 -4.94
N ASP A 221 -12.35 5.10 -6.20
CA ASP A 221 -12.78 6.44 -6.59
C ASP A 221 -14.12 6.87 -5.96
N ILE A 222 -14.95 5.92 -5.50
CA ILE A 222 -16.20 6.24 -4.80
C ILE A 222 -15.99 6.75 -3.36
N PHE A 223 -14.76 6.62 -2.81
CA PHE A 223 -14.41 7.05 -1.46
C PHE A 223 -13.55 8.31 -1.50
N ASP A 224 -14.12 9.45 -1.13
CA ASP A 224 -13.46 10.75 -1.21
C ASP A 224 -12.13 10.85 -0.45
N ASN A 225 -11.93 10.01 0.55
CA ASN A 225 -10.78 10.02 1.44
C ASN A 225 -9.77 8.90 1.20
N ILE A 226 -9.95 8.03 0.21
CA ILE A 226 -8.86 7.22 -0.34
C ILE A 226 -8.10 8.10 -1.32
N ILE A 227 -6.84 8.42 -1.03
CA ILE A 227 -6.04 9.36 -1.82
C ILE A 227 -5.04 8.68 -2.75
N SER A 228 -4.61 7.47 -2.42
CA SER A 228 -3.59 6.76 -3.19
C SER A 228 -3.61 5.25 -2.94
N PHE A 229 -3.01 4.51 -3.86
CA PHE A 229 -2.68 3.10 -3.69
C PHE A 229 -1.38 2.75 -4.41
N ASP A 230 -0.69 1.72 -3.94
CA ASP A 230 0.45 1.10 -4.63
C ASP A 230 0.12 -0.29 -5.16
N SER A 231 0.92 -0.76 -6.12
CA SER A 231 0.75 -2.09 -6.69
C SER A 231 2.01 -2.63 -7.39
N GLY A 232 2.46 -3.81 -7.00
CA GLY A 232 3.42 -4.60 -7.79
C GLY A 232 2.76 -5.51 -8.84
N TYR A 233 1.44 -5.58 -8.88
CA TYR A 233 0.71 -6.56 -9.69
C TYR A 233 0.89 -6.41 -11.21
N PRO A 234 0.84 -5.19 -11.81
CA PRO A 234 1.08 -5.01 -13.24
C PRO A 234 2.45 -5.50 -13.69
N VAL A 235 3.46 -5.31 -12.84
CA VAL A 235 4.84 -5.74 -13.08
C VAL A 235 4.94 -7.26 -13.02
N LYS A 236 4.36 -7.88 -11.99
CA LYS A 236 4.33 -9.35 -11.84
C LYS A 236 3.66 -10.03 -13.01
N LEU A 237 2.55 -9.50 -13.50
CA LEU A 237 1.86 -9.99 -14.70
C LEU A 237 2.77 -9.91 -15.93
N ALA A 238 3.42 -8.77 -16.15
CA ALA A 238 4.29 -8.57 -17.30
C ALA A 238 5.50 -9.52 -17.31
N ILE A 239 6.12 -9.74 -16.14
CA ILE A 239 7.23 -10.70 -15.99
C ILE A 239 6.74 -12.13 -16.31
N SER A 240 5.48 -12.45 -16.00
CA SER A 240 4.85 -13.73 -16.38
C SER A 240 4.36 -13.77 -17.84
N GLY A 241 4.62 -12.71 -18.65
CA GLY A 241 4.19 -12.63 -20.05
C GLY A 241 2.69 -12.39 -20.23
N VAL A 242 1.99 -11.87 -19.22
CA VAL A 242 0.52 -11.73 -19.20
C VAL A 242 0.12 -10.26 -19.23
N LYS A 243 -0.88 -9.91 -20.05
CA LYS A 243 -1.51 -8.61 -20.07
C LYS A 243 -2.56 -8.49 -18.97
N LEU A 244 -2.64 -7.33 -18.34
CA LEU A 244 -3.67 -7.02 -17.34
C LEU A 244 -5.07 -7.13 -17.96
N GLY A 245 -5.91 -7.99 -17.38
CA GLY A 245 -7.27 -8.32 -17.85
C GLY A 245 -7.35 -9.59 -18.72
N GLU A 246 -6.20 -10.24 -19.00
CA GLU A 246 -6.13 -11.50 -19.73
C GLU A 246 -5.67 -12.68 -18.84
N GLU A 247 -5.60 -12.47 -17.53
CA GLU A 247 -5.12 -13.44 -16.55
C GLU A 247 -6.05 -14.65 -16.47
N LYS A 248 -5.46 -15.85 -16.55
CA LYS A 248 -6.13 -17.11 -16.22
C LYS A 248 -5.85 -17.57 -14.79
N GLU A 249 -4.66 -17.22 -14.30
CA GLU A 249 -4.17 -17.57 -12.97
C GLU A 249 -3.34 -16.40 -12.41
N LYS A 250 -3.20 -16.33 -11.08
CA LYS A 250 -2.32 -15.33 -10.44
C LYS A 250 -0.87 -15.59 -10.80
N PRO A 251 -0.09 -14.55 -11.14
CA PRO A 251 1.34 -14.69 -11.36
C PRO A 251 2.04 -15.13 -10.06
N ASN A 252 2.83 -16.19 -10.15
CA ASN A 252 3.68 -16.66 -9.06
C ASN A 252 5.09 -16.05 -9.18
N VAL A 253 5.19 -14.73 -9.04
CA VAL A 253 6.46 -13.99 -9.11
C VAL A 253 6.72 -13.34 -7.76
N ILE A 254 7.90 -13.60 -7.20
CA ILE A 254 8.36 -12.97 -5.95
C ILE A 254 8.97 -11.60 -6.30
N ILE A 255 8.53 -10.54 -5.63
CA ILE A 255 8.93 -9.16 -5.94
C ILE A 255 10.44 -8.97 -5.79
N ASP A 256 11.07 -9.52 -4.77
CA ASP A 256 12.49 -9.37 -4.53
C ASP A 256 13.38 -9.88 -5.67
N ASP A 257 12.90 -10.85 -6.44
CA ASP A 257 13.66 -11.42 -7.55
C ASP A 257 13.75 -10.49 -8.77
N PHE A 258 12.85 -9.53 -8.93
CA PHE A 258 12.85 -8.69 -10.12
C PHE A 258 13.55 -7.34 -9.97
N TYR A 259 13.79 -6.85 -8.73
CA TYR A 259 14.51 -5.57 -8.54
C TYR A 259 15.91 -5.59 -9.14
N GLY A 260 16.61 -6.73 -9.06
CA GLY A 260 17.94 -6.92 -9.61
C GLY A 260 18.01 -7.42 -11.06
N THR A 261 16.89 -7.72 -11.71
CA THR A 261 16.87 -8.43 -13.01
C THR A 261 16.94 -7.45 -14.17
N ASN A 262 17.80 -7.75 -15.16
CA ASN A 262 17.73 -7.10 -16.47
C ASN A 262 16.58 -7.72 -17.28
N LEU A 263 15.51 -6.93 -17.47
CA LEU A 263 14.36 -7.34 -18.25
C LEU A 263 14.59 -7.09 -19.74
N SER A 264 14.06 -7.99 -20.58
CA SER A 264 14.02 -7.76 -22.02
C SER A 264 13.11 -6.58 -22.38
N ASP A 265 13.34 -5.96 -23.53
CA ASP A 265 12.54 -4.81 -23.97
C ASP A 265 11.06 -5.19 -24.13
N SER A 266 10.75 -6.41 -24.58
CA SER A 266 9.37 -6.89 -24.68
C SER A 266 8.67 -6.99 -23.30
N VAL A 267 9.38 -7.34 -22.24
CA VAL A 267 8.83 -7.36 -20.87
C VAL A 267 8.65 -5.93 -20.36
N LYS A 268 9.60 -5.02 -20.63
CA LYS A 268 9.47 -3.60 -20.28
C LYS A 268 8.26 -2.96 -20.95
N GLU A 269 8.06 -3.19 -22.25
CA GLU A 269 6.88 -2.73 -22.99
C GLU A 269 5.59 -3.27 -22.39
N LEU A 270 5.58 -4.54 -21.96
CA LEU A 270 4.43 -5.15 -21.32
C LEU A 270 4.16 -4.57 -19.92
N ILE A 271 5.21 -4.22 -19.16
CA ILE A 271 5.06 -3.47 -17.88
C ILE A 271 4.39 -2.14 -18.15
N ILE A 272 4.91 -1.36 -19.10
CA ILE A 272 4.34 -0.05 -19.47
C ILE A 272 2.86 -0.19 -19.87
N TYR A 273 2.52 -1.19 -20.69
CA TYR A 273 1.14 -1.48 -21.07
C TYR A 273 0.26 -1.78 -19.84
N ASN A 274 0.71 -2.69 -18.97
CA ASN A 274 -0.07 -3.11 -17.81
C ASN A 274 -0.27 -1.98 -16.79
N VAL A 275 0.77 -1.15 -16.55
CA VAL A 275 0.69 0.02 -15.66
C VAL A 275 -0.32 1.03 -16.20
N ASN A 276 -0.23 1.41 -17.47
CA ASN A 276 -1.18 2.32 -18.10
C ASN A 276 -2.60 1.75 -18.05
N LYS A 277 -2.75 0.46 -18.32
CA LYS A 277 -4.04 -0.22 -18.24
C LYS A 277 -4.65 -0.23 -16.83
N MET A 278 -3.81 -0.30 -15.79
CA MET A 278 -4.28 -0.15 -14.40
C MET A 278 -4.72 1.29 -14.11
N ARG A 279 -3.98 2.29 -14.58
CA ARG A 279 -4.36 3.71 -14.44
C ARG A 279 -5.67 4.04 -15.14
N ASP A 280 -5.95 3.41 -16.27
CA ASP A 280 -7.23 3.56 -17.00
C ASP A 280 -8.44 3.00 -16.23
N LEU A 281 -8.25 2.31 -15.10
CA LEU A 281 -9.35 1.78 -14.28
C LEU A 281 -10.01 2.84 -13.38
N ILE A 282 -9.33 3.94 -13.15
CA ILE A 282 -9.74 5.09 -12.33
C ILE A 282 -9.93 6.31 -13.22
#